data_4d71e9ab825eff125c1a473131fca9ed
#
_entry.id   4d71e9ab825eff125c1a473131fca9ed
#
_cell.length_a   1.000
_cell.length_b   1.000
_cell.length_c   1.000
_cell.angle_alpha   90.00
_cell.angle_beta   90.00
_cell.angle_gamma   90.00
#
_symmetry.space_group_name_H-M   'P 1'
#
loop_
_entity.id
_entity.type
_entity.pdbx_description
1 polymer ?
#
loop_
_entity_poly.entity_id
_entity_poly.type
_entity_poly.pdbx_seq_one_letter_code
_entity_poly.pdbx_strand_id
1 'polypeptide(L)'
;MNEYLKQAKNFLNKANAKCEIVYGGISRNENWKEKEKRNWYDVTITTPRGKMTFTFWDSIHNTEISTMTFEEYAKKKIKFKYNRVEDMSYSKKVKVKNDLVRLKAETVPNEYDVLACLEKYDPGTFENFCSEFGYDEDSRTAERIYIAVIKEYKDLTRIFTKEQIEELCEIQ
;
A
#
# COMPACT_ATOMS: atom_id res chain seq x y z
N MET A 1 18.77 -3.42 -9.29
CA MET A 1 17.79 -3.60 -8.19
C MET A 1 17.95 -2.38 -7.31
N ASN A 2 16.87 -1.69 -6.97
CA ASN A 2 16.90 -0.49 -6.12
C ASN A 2 17.56 -0.84 -4.77
N GLU A 3 18.44 0.01 -4.27
CA GLU A 3 19.19 -0.23 -3.02
C GLU A 3 18.24 -0.36 -1.82
N TYR A 4 17.19 0.44 -1.79
CA TYR A 4 16.15 0.37 -0.76
C TYR A 4 15.43 -1.00 -0.72
N LEU A 5 15.07 -1.55 -1.86
CA LEU A 5 14.45 -2.87 -1.93
C LEU A 5 15.41 -3.98 -1.43
N LYS A 6 16.70 -3.81 -1.67
CA LYS A 6 17.74 -4.71 -1.16
C LYS A 6 17.84 -4.64 0.37
N GLN A 7 17.83 -3.43 0.93
CA GLN A 7 17.82 -3.21 2.38
C GLN A 7 16.57 -3.83 3.04
N ALA A 8 15.39 -3.58 2.47
CA ALA A 8 14.13 -4.14 2.96
C ALA A 8 14.14 -5.68 2.96
N LYS A 9 14.62 -6.29 1.88
CA LYS A 9 14.77 -7.75 1.78
C LYS A 9 15.78 -8.31 2.78
N ASN A 10 16.91 -7.62 2.97
CA ASN A 10 17.91 -8.00 3.96
C ASN A 10 17.33 -7.95 5.38
N PHE A 11 16.58 -6.89 5.71
CA PHE A 11 15.90 -6.76 6.98
C PHE A 11 14.92 -7.92 7.21
N LEU A 12 14.02 -8.18 6.27
CA LEU A 12 13.05 -9.28 6.37
C LEU A 12 13.73 -10.64 6.55
N ASN A 13 14.83 -10.89 5.81
CA ASN A 13 15.60 -12.12 5.93
C ASN A 13 16.24 -12.27 7.32
N LYS A 14 16.87 -11.21 7.86
CA LYS A 14 17.45 -11.21 9.21
C LYS A 14 16.38 -11.46 10.27
N ALA A 15 15.20 -10.88 10.11
CA ALA A 15 14.08 -11.06 11.02
C ALA A 15 13.36 -12.41 10.86
N ASN A 16 13.76 -13.27 9.91
CA ASN A 16 12.99 -14.44 9.47
C ASN A 16 11.52 -14.11 9.18
N ALA A 17 11.31 -12.94 8.56
CA ALA A 17 10.00 -12.42 8.28
C ALA A 17 9.57 -12.77 6.85
N LYS A 18 8.33 -13.26 6.73
CA LYS A 18 7.65 -13.46 5.44
C LYS A 18 6.64 -12.36 5.26
N CYS A 19 6.73 -11.61 4.15
CA CYS A 19 5.78 -10.60 3.76
C CYS A 19 4.89 -11.13 2.63
N GLU A 20 3.59 -11.12 2.83
CA GLU A 20 2.58 -11.47 1.81
C GLU A 20 1.74 -10.23 1.52
N ILE A 21 1.58 -9.91 0.23
CA ILE A 21 0.82 -8.76 -0.23
C ILE A 21 -0.27 -9.28 -1.17
N VAL A 22 -1.53 -9.07 -0.79
CA VAL A 22 -2.69 -9.52 -1.55
C VAL A 22 -3.52 -8.30 -1.97
N TYR A 23 -3.78 -8.20 -3.26
CA TYR A 23 -4.66 -7.14 -3.77
C TYR A 23 -6.09 -7.32 -3.25
N GLY A 24 -6.60 -6.33 -2.54
CA GLY A 24 -7.93 -6.37 -1.93
C GLY A 24 -9.00 -5.69 -2.78
N GLY A 25 -8.60 -4.77 -3.67
CA GLY A 25 -9.56 -4.10 -4.54
C GLY A 25 -9.36 -2.58 -4.64
N ILE A 26 -10.40 -1.92 -5.10
CA ILE A 26 -10.45 -0.46 -5.26
C ILE A 26 -11.46 0.10 -4.29
N SER A 27 -11.05 1.04 -3.45
CA SER A 27 -11.95 1.81 -2.62
C SER A 27 -12.30 3.14 -3.28
N ARG A 28 -13.58 3.49 -3.15
CA ARG A 28 -14.10 4.84 -3.45
C ARG A 28 -14.41 5.51 -2.14
N ASN A 29 -13.72 6.58 -1.83
CA ASN A 29 -14.13 7.40 -0.69
C ASN A 29 -15.17 8.42 -1.17
N GLU A 30 -16.44 8.18 -0.83
CA GLU A 30 -17.56 9.05 -1.21
C GLU A 30 -17.50 10.44 -0.54
N ASN A 31 -16.78 10.54 0.57
CA ASN A 31 -16.66 11.78 1.36
C ASN A 31 -15.52 12.71 0.89
N TRP A 32 -14.70 12.30 -0.05
CA TRP A 32 -13.64 13.15 -0.57
C TRP A 32 -14.18 14.00 -1.73
N LYS A 33 -13.89 15.30 -1.70
CA LYS A 33 -14.30 16.26 -2.74
C LYS A 33 -13.80 15.90 -4.13
N GLU A 34 -12.73 15.11 -4.20
CA GLU A 34 -12.23 14.48 -5.41
C GLU A 34 -12.53 12.99 -5.34
N LYS A 35 -13.04 12.44 -6.42
CA LYS A 35 -13.36 11.01 -6.57
C LYS A 35 -12.07 10.18 -6.66
N GLU A 36 -11.21 10.29 -5.68
CA GLU A 36 -9.98 9.52 -5.63
C GLU A 36 -10.29 8.06 -5.37
N LYS A 37 -10.04 7.25 -6.38
CA LYS A 37 -10.05 5.82 -6.25
C LYS A 37 -8.64 5.38 -5.83
N ARG A 38 -8.54 4.59 -4.78
CA ARG A 38 -7.27 4.03 -4.30
C ARG A 38 -7.30 2.52 -4.35
N ASN A 39 -6.21 1.92 -4.78
CA ASN A 39 -5.98 0.51 -4.55
C ASN A 39 -5.71 0.26 -3.07
N TRP A 40 -6.21 -0.84 -2.57
CA TRP A 40 -5.83 -1.32 -1.27
C TRP A 40 -5.34 -2.77 -1.35
N TYR A 41 -4.47 -3.10 -0.44
CA TYR A 41 -3.83 -4.40 -0.36
C TYR A 41 -3.87 -4.88 1.09
N ASP A 42 -4.14 -6.16 1.29
CA ASP A 42 -3.94 -6.80 2.58
C ASP A 42 -2.47 -7.25 2.66
N VAL A 43 -1.77 -6.69 3.63
CA VAL A 43 -0.39 -7.02 3.89
C VAL A 43 -0.32 -7.87 5.15
N THR A 44 0.33 -9.01 5.04
CA THR A 44 0.58 -9.91 6.18
C THR A 44 2.07 -10.09 6.34
N ILE A 45 2.58 -9.76 7.54
CA ILE A 45 3.96 -10.04 7.94
C ILE A 45 3.91 -11.13 8.99
N THR A 46 4.67 -12.20 8.75
CA THR A 46 4.80 -13.35 9.67
C THR A 46 6.26 -13.48 10.09
N THR A 47 6.50 -13.54 11.38
CA THR A 47 7.82 -13.80 11.98
C THR A 47 7.73 -14.99 12.94
N PRO A 48 8.87 -15.54 13.45
CA PRO A 48 8.83 -16.55 14.50
C PRO A 48 8.10 -16.11 15.78
N ARG A 49 7.97 -14.80 16.00
CA ARG A 49 7.30 -14.22 17.19
C ARG A 49 5.79 -14.07 16.99
N GLY A 50 5.31 -14.08 15.75
CA GLY A 50 3.89 -13.92 15.49
C GLY A 50 3.58 -13.38 14.10
N LYS A 51 2.35 -12.93 13.96
CA LYS A 51 1.80 -12.44 12.69
C LYS A 51 1.11 -11.10 12.93
N MET A 52 1.29 -10.16 12.00
CA MET A 52 0.46 -8.95 11.90
C MET A 52 -0.14 -8.82 10.51
N THR A 53 -1.31 -8.20 10.43
CA THR A 53 -1.97 -7.89 9.16
C THR A 53 -2.46 -6.44 9.21
N PHE A 54 -2.24 -5.71 8.14
CA PHE A 54 -2.71 -4.34 8.00
C PHE A 54 -3.10 -4.05 6.55
N THR A 55 -3.82 -2.97 6.32
CA THR A 55 -4.20 -2.53 4.99
C THR A 55 -3.23 -1.47 4.51
N PHE A 56 -2.59 -1.74 3.37
CA PHE A 56 -1.78 -0.78 2.64
C PHE A 56 -2.62 -0.09 1.57
N TRP A 57 -2.52 1.23 1.49
CA TRP A 57 -3.19 2.04 0.49
C TRP A 57 -2.18 2.58 -0.49
N ASP A 58 -2.37 2.29 -1.79
CA ASP A 58 -1.49 2.80 -2.84
C ASP A 58 -1.55 4.33 -2.91
N SER A 59 -0.41 4.94 -3.17
CA SER A 59 -0.33 6.38 -3.37
C SER A 59 -0.99 6.80 -4.69
N ILE A 60 -1.44 8.03 -4.74
CA ILE A 60 -2.22 8.66 -5.82
C ILE A 60 -1.66 8.45 -7.25
N HIS A 61 -0.37 8.15 -7.38
CA HIS A 61 0.30 8.10 -8.68
C HIS A 61 -0.07 6.91 -9.58
N ASN A 62 -0.62 5.84 -9.02
CA ASN A 62 -0.99 4.62 -9.76
C ASN A 62 -2.49 4.39 -9.90
N THR A 63 -3.31 5.31 -9.40
CA THR A 63 -4.78 5.17 -9.40
C THR A 63 -5.39 5.10 -10.80
N GLU A 64 -4.82 5.80 -11.78
CA GLU A 64 -5.37 5.80 -13.15
C GLU A 64 -5.37 4.41 -13.78
N ILE A 65 -4.26 3.66 -13.65
CA ILE A 65 -4.13 2.34 -14.28
C ILE A 65 -4.99 1.30 -13.55
N SER A 66 -4.96 1.36 -12.22
CA SER A 66 -5.65 0.38 -11.38
C SER A 66 -7.17 0.52 -11.36
N THR A 67 -7.68 1.73 -11.65
CA THR A 67 -9.11 2.01 -11.74
C THR A 67 -9.64 1.92 -13.15
N MET A 68 -8.75 1.81 -14.14
CA MET A 68 -9.10 1.76 -15.54
C MET A 68 -9.82 0.46 -15.88
N THR A 69 -10.97 0.56 -16.54
CA THR A 69 -11.63 -0.61 -17.11
C THR A 69 -10.85 -1.11 -18.33
N PHE A 70 -11.17 -2.33 -18.75
CA PHE A 70 -10.62 -2.89 -19.98
C PHE A 70 -10.89 -1.97 -21.20
N GLU A 71 -12.08 -1.43 -21.31
CA GLU A 71 -12.52 -0.54 -22.37
C GLU A 71 -11.76 0.80 -22.34
N GLU A 72 -11.62 1.39 -21.17
CA GLU A 72 -10.86 2.64 -20.99
C GLU A 72 -9.39 2.45 -21.33
N TYR A 73 -8.79 1.35 -20.89
CA TYR A 73 -7.41 1.02 -21.24
C TYR A 73 -7.26 0.82 -22.74
N ALA A 74 -8.17 0.08 -23.36
CA ALA A 74 -8.19 -0.16 -24.78
C ALA A 74 -8.26 1.16 -25.57
N LYS A 75 -9.12 2.09 -25.17
CA LYS A 75 -9.23 3.43 -25.81
C LYS A 75 -7.99 4.29 -25.62
N LYS A 76 -7.37 4.26 -24.43
CA LYS A 76 -6.25 5.14 -24.07
C LYS A 76 -4.91 4.67 -24.66
N LYS A 77 -4.63 3.36 -24.60
CA LYS A 77 -3.31 2.80 -24.96
C LYS A 77 -3.21 2.35 -26.41
N ILE A 78 -4.29 1.88 -26.95
CA ILE A 78 -4.30 1.39 -28.31
C ILE A 78 -5.08 2.43 -29.13
N LYS A 79 -4.41 3.28 -29.88
CA LYS A 79 -5.05 4.23 -30.82
C LYS A 79 -5.84 3.43 -31.85
N PHE A 80 -7.10 3.17 -31.55
CA PHE A 80 -7.96 2.37 -32.41
C PHE A 80 -8.45 3.14 -33.61
N LYS A 81 -8.49 2.45 -34.75
CA LYS A 81 -9.38 2.81 -35.88
C LYS A 81 -10.85 2.55 -35.54
N TYR A 82 -11.14 1.82 -34.50
CA TYR A 82 -12.50 1.40 -34.12
C TYR A 82 -13.01 2.21 -32.93
N ASN A 83 -14.25 2.65 -33.02
CA ASN A 83 -14.91 3.43 -31.98
C ASN A 83 -15.41 2.58 -30.79
N ARG A 84 -15.41 1.25 -30.91
CA ARG A 84 -15.93 0.32 -29.91
C ARG A 84 -15.00 -0.86 -29.69
N VAL A 85 -14.91 -1.30 -28.45
CA VAL A 85 -14.11 -2.48 -28.07
C VAL A 85 -14.72 -3.77 -28.61
N GLU A 86 -16.05 -3.81 -28.77
CA GLU A 86 -16.77 -4.94 -29.34
C GLU A 86 -16.30 -5.27 -30.78
N ASP A 87 -15.87 -4.26 -31.51
CA ASP A 87 -15.41 -4.41 -32.90
C ASP A 87 -14.00 -4.99 -33.00
N MET A 88 -13.35 -5.25 -31.87
CA MET A 88 -12.00 -5.83 -31.84
C MET A 88 -12.02 -7.32 -32.09
N SER A 89 -11.02 -7.80 -32.84
CA SER A 89 -10.79 -9.23 -32.95
C SER A 89 -10.47 -9.85 -31.57
N TYR A 90 -10.82 -11.11 -31.38
CA TYR A 90 -10.58 -11.84 -30.13
C TYR A 90 -9.11 -11.77 -29.67
N SER A 91 -8.15 -11.94 -30.59
CA SER A 91 -6.72 -11.85 -30.29
C SER A 91 -6.29 -10.49 -29.74
N LYS A 92 -6.86 -9.38 -30.26
CA LYS A 92 -6.62 -8.03 -29.72
C LYS A 92 -7.21 -7.85 -28.32
N LYS A 93 -8.42 -8.36 -28.08
CA LYS A 93 -9.03 -8.33 -26.73
C LYS A 93 -8.18 -9.06 -25.71
N VAL A 94 -7.68 -10.24 -26.06
CA VAL A 94 -6.78 -11.02 -25.18
C VAL A 94 -5.49 -10.26 -24.89
N LYS A 95 -4.87 -9.65 -25.93
CA LYS A 95 -3.65 -8.86 -25.73
C LYS A 95 -3.89 -7.69 -24.77
N VAL A 96 -4.94 -6.90 -24.98
CA VAL A 96 -5.26 -5.75 -24.12
C VAL A 96 -5.54 -6.18 -22.69
N LYS A 97 -6.26 -7.31 -22.50
CA LYS A 97 -6.51 -7.87 -21.19
C LYS A 97 -5.19 -8.26 -20.48
N ASN A 98 -4.29 -8.93 -21.19
CA ASN A 98 -2.99 -9.32 -20.65
C ASN A 98 -2.11 -8.11 -20.32
N ASP A 99 -2.10 -7.08 -21.17
CA ASP A 99 -1.39 -5.83 -20.90
C ASP A 99 -1.94 -5.11 -19.66
N LEU A 100 -3.26 -5.10 -19.46
CA LEU A 100 -3.89 -4.54 -18.29
C LEU A 100 -3.52 -5.31 -17.02
N VAL A 101 -3.53 -6.65 -17.08
CA VAL A 101 -3.13 -7.52 -15.96
C VAL A 101 -1.66 -7.27 -15.59
N ARG A 102 -0.78 -7.17 -16.60
CA ARG A 102 0.64 -6.86 -16.37
C ARG A 102 0.83 -5.50 -15.71
N LEU A 103 0.19 -4.45 -16.22
CA LEU A 103 0.27 -3.10 -15.65
C LEU A 103 -0.23 -3.05 -14.22
N LYS A 104 -1.32 -3.76 -13.90
CA LYS A 104 -1.80 -3.86 -12.53
C LYS A 104 -0.81 -4.59 -11.61
N ALA A 105 -0.14 -5.62 -12.11
CA ALA A 105 0.90 -6.33 -11.37
C ALA A 105 2.13 -5.45 -11.12
N GLU A 106 2.50 -4.59 -12.09
CA GLU A 106 3.60 -3.63 -11.94
C GLU A 106 3.30 -2.51 -10.90
N THR A 107 2.03 -2.33 -10.52
CA THR A 107 1.60 -1.36 -9.51
C THR A 107 1.49 -1.95 -8.10
N VAL A 108 1.74 -3.24 -7.92
CA VAL A 108 1.74 -3.88 -6.60
C VAL A 108 2.90 -3.30 -5.78
N PRO A 109 2.67 -2.85 -4.54
CA PRO A 109 3.73 -2.36 -3.68
C PRO A 109 4.76 -3.46 -3.45
N ASN A 110 6.01 -3.08 -3.39
CA ASN A 110 7.10 -3.98 -3.02
C ASN A 110 7.30 -4.00 -1.50
N GLU A 111 8.15 -4.90 -1.03
CA GLU A 111 8.42 -5.05 0.40
C GLU A 111 8.99 -3.77 1.04
N TYR A 112 9.71 -2.94 0.27
CA TYR A 112 10.20 -1.65 0.75
C TYR A 112 9.06 -0.68 1.00
N ASP A 113 8.12 -0.53 0.04
CA ASP A 113 6.97 0.35 0.19
C ASP A 113 6.13 -0.01 1.43
N VAL A 114 6.00 -1.32 1.67
CA VAL A 114 5.28 -1.85 2.83
C VAL A 114 6.01 -1.55 4.14
N LEU A 115 7.32 -1.80 4.18
CA LEU A 115 8.15 -1.55 5.36
C LEU A 115 8.27 -0.06 5.66
N ALA A 116 8.35 0.80 4.65
CA ALA A 116 8.32 2.25 4.82
C ALA A 116 7.02 2.75 5.50
N CYS A 117 5.91 2.03 5.34
CA CYS A 117 4.68 2.32 6.08
C CYS A 117 4.76 1.94 7.57
N LEU A 118 5.62 0.97 7.90
CA LEU A 118 5.84 0.52 9.28
C LEU A 118 6.93 1.33 9.99
N GLU A 119 7.70 2.12 9.25
CA GLU A 119 8.88 2.86 9.71
C GLU A 119 8.60 3.82 10.87
N LYS A 120 7.38 4.03 11.22
CA LYS A 120 7.05 5.07 12.15
C LYS A 120 6.34 4.54 13.36
N TYR A 121 6.84 4.93 14.46
CA TYR A 121 6.09 5.29 15.62
C TYR A 121 6.33 4.44 16.84
N ASP A 122 7.21 4.97 17.65
CA ASP A 122 6.76 5.21 19.00
C ASP A 122 5.86 6.46 18.96
N PRO A 123 4.52 6.36 19.06
CA PRO A 123 3.65 7.52 18.94
C PRO A 123 3.77 8.48 20.15
N GLY A 124 4.57 8.13 21.15
CA GLY A 124 4.70 8.90 22.35
C GLY A 124 3.37 9.04 23.12
N THR A 125 3.19 10.16 23.80
CA THR A 125 1.91 10.52 24.42
C THR A 125 0.95 11.12 23.39
N PHE A 126 -0.34 11.18 23.72
CA PHE A 126 -1.33 11.78 22.83
C PHE A 126 -1.04 13.28 22.57
N GLU A 127 -0.58 14.00 23.57
CA GLU A 127 -0.19 15.41 23.44
C GLU A 127 0.98 15.57 22.48
N ASN A 128 2.01 14.71 22.58
CA ASN A 128 3.14 14.74 21.66
C ASN A 128 2.71 14.43 20.24
N PHE A 129 1.85 13.43 20.05
CA PHE A 129 1.27 13.10 18.75
C PHE A 129 0.49 14.27 18.16
N CYS A 130 -0.37 14.93 18.94
CA CYS A 130 -1.13 16.10 18.48
C CYS A 130 -0.21 17.25 18.09
N SER A 131 0.80 17.54 18.90
CA SER A 131 1.79 18.58 18.64
C SER A 131 2.58 18.32 17.35
N GLU A 132 3.03 17.09 17.13
CA GLU A 132 3.83 16.71 15.96
C GLU A 132 3.04 16.79 14.65
N PHE A 133 1.76 16.35 14.67
CA PHE A 133 0.92 16.30 13.49
C PHE A 133 -0.03 17.49 13.31
N GLY A 134 0.03 18.46 14.21
CA GLY A 134 -0.80 19.67 14.15
C GLY A 134 -2.28 19.41 14.43
N TYR A 135 -2.59 18.41 15.25
CA TYR A 135 -3.95 18.14 15.71
C TYR A 135 -4.28 18.94 16.97
N ASP A 136 -5.56 19.24 17.14
CA ASP A 136 -6.11 19.74 18.39
C ASP A 136 -6.30 18.58 19.39
N GLU A 137 -5.84 18.74 20.63
CA GLU A 137 -5.95 17.73 21.69
C GLU A 137 -7.40 17.40 22.06
N ASP A 138 -8.33 18.34 21.83
CA ASP A 138 -9.76 18.12 22.02
C ASP A 138 -10.44 17.39 20.84
N SER A 139 -9.68 17.07 19.78
CA SER A 139 -10.22 16.45 18.58
C SER A 139 -10.46 14.95 18.75
N ARG A 140 -11.74 14.55 18.73
CA ARG A 140 -12.12 13.11 18.68
C ARG A 140 -11.57 12.36 17.47
N THR A 141 -11.29 13.08 16.39
CA THR A 141 -10.67 12.50 15.19
C THR A 141 -9.21 12.19 15.46
N ALA A 142 -8.46 13.11 16.09
CA ALA A 142 -7.08 12.88 16.49
C ALA A 142 -6.97 11.71 17.47
N GLU A 143 -7.85 11.63 18.47
CA GLU A 143 -7.89 10.53 19.42
C GLU A 143 -8.08 9.16 18.73
N ARG A 144 -9.01 9.07 17.76
CA ARG A 144 -9.23 7.83 16.99
C ARG A 144 -8.01 7.43 16.18
N ILE A 145 -7.35 8.40 15.53
CA ILE A 145 -6.13 8.14 14.75
C ILE A 145 -5.02 7.67 15.68
N TYR A 146 -4.81 8.33 16.80
CA TYR A 146 -3.82 7.96 17.79
C TYR A 146 -4.02 6.54 18.34
N ILE A 147 -5.27 6.17 18.67
CA ILE A 147 -5.60 4.81 19.14
C ILE A 147 -5.27 3.77 18.04
N ALA A 148 -5.55 4.09 16.77
CA ALA A 148 -5.22 3.21 15.66
C ALA A 148 -3.71 3.04 15.49
N VAL A 149 -2.94 4.11 15.58
CA VAL A 149 -1.46 4.10 15.52
C VAL A 149 -0.85 3.29 16.65
N ILE A 150 -1.33 3.50 17.90
CA ILE A 150 -0.88 2.69 19.06
C ILE A 150 -1.15 1.20 18.86
N LYS A 151 -2.29 0.85 18.28
CA LYS A 151 -2.62 -0.55 18.00
C LYS A 151 -1.64 -1.17 17.01
N GLU A 152 -1.34 -0.47 15.93
CA GLU A 152 -0.36 -0.92 14.93
C GLU A 152 1.05 -1.03 15.53
N TYR A 153 1.47 -0.07 16.32
CA TYR A 153 2.74 -0.11 17.03
C TYR A 153 2.84 -1.30 18.00
N LYS A 154 1.79 -1.60 18.74
CA LYS A 154 1.74 -2.78 19.60
C LYS A 154 1.84 -4.08 18.80
N ASP A 155 1.23 -4.15 17.65
CA ASP A 155 1.35 -5.31 16.75
C ASP A 155 2.78 -5.44 16.22
N LEU A 156 3.41 -4.32 15.86
CA LEU A 156 4.79 -4.27 15.39
C LEU A 156 5.79 -4.75 16.46
N THR A 157 5.66 -4.24 17.69
CA THR A 157 6.52 -4.63 18.81
C THR A 157 6.34 -6.08 19.26
N ARG A 158 5.19 -6.67 18.94
CA ARG A 158 4.93 -8.09 19.19
C ARG A 158 5.73 -9.00 18.26
N ILE A 159 5.85 -8.64 16.97
CA ILE A 159 6.48 -9.49 15.95
C ILE A 159 7.94 -9.17 15.68
N PHE A 160 8.39 -7.94 15.98
CA PHE A 160 9.79 -7.53 15.88
C PHE A 160 10.38 -7.21 17.26
N THR A 161 11.69 -7.38 17.42
CA THR A 161 12.42 -6.91 18.61
C THR A 161 12.63 -5.40 18.52
N LYS A 162 13.02 -4.79 19.66
CA LYS A 162 13.32 -3.36 19.70
C LYS A 162 14.45 -3.00 18.73
N GLU A 163 15.50 -3.80 18.71
CA GLU A 163 16.67 -3.62 17.82
C GLU A 163 16.26 -3.74 16.33
N GLN A 164 15.34 -4.66 16.01
CA GLN A 164 14.79 -4.80 14.67
C GLN A 164 13.94 -3.60 14.26
N ILE A 165 13.18 -3.02 15.18
CA ILE A 165 12.41 -1.80 14.92
C ILE A 165 13.34 -0.60 14.69
N GLU A 166 14.40 -0.49 15.47
CA GLU A 166 15.45 0.53 15.27
C GLU A 166 16.12 0.37 13.90
N GLU A 167 16.51 -0.86 13.52
CA GLU A 167 17.05 -1.15 12.17
C GLU A 167 16.04 -0.80 11.06
N LEU A 168 14.76 -1.08 11.26
CA LEU A 168 13.69 -0.74 10.30
C LEU A 168 13.61 0.77 10.05
N CYS A 169 13.72 1.58 11.10
CA CYS A 169 13.70 3.04 11.02
C CYS A 169 14.93 3.63 10.30
N GLU A 170 16.02 2.87 10.16
CA GLU A 170 17.26 3.28 9.47
C GLU A 170 17.24 2.96 7.96
N ILE A 171 16.26 2.20 7.48
CA ILE A 171 16.12 1.89 6.04
C ILE A 171 15.71 3.15 5.28
N GLN A 172 16.53 3.59 4.33
CA GLN A 172 16.34 4.81 3.51
C GLN A 172 16.38 4.52 2.01
#